data_496a8544027cefd79e19b74f2d63618a
#
_entry.id   496a8544027cefd79e19b74f2d63618a
#
_cell.length_a   1.000
_cell.length_b   1.000
_cell.length_c   1.000
_cell.angle_alpha   90.00
_cell.angle_beta   90.00
_cell.angle_gamma   90.00
#
_symmetry.space_group_name_H-M   'P 1'
#
loop_
_entity.id
_entity.type
_entity.pdbx_description
1 polymer ?
#
loop_
_entity_poly.entity_id
_entity_poly.type
_entity_poly.pdbx_seq_one_letter_code
_entity_poly.pdbx_strand_id
1 'polypeptide(L)'
;EISCSLVGSEMCIRDRGCTPEILEALAATNFEQTGGYGIDPYCETAALLIKKECGRSDIDVHFMTGGTQTNLTIICAALRPFHGVYGTVQSHINTHEAGAIERTGHKVIDLPTSDGKITAAMIRQQHELYLGDPSREHLVQPKMVYISQPTEIGSLYHKEELEALYTVCRYYGLYLFIDGARLGYGLTAPDNDLTLADITNNCDVFCIGGTKCGALFGEAAVIVNPALKNDFRTIMKQGGAVLAKGRLLGLQFETLFTDGLYYKICRHGVELALQIKAAVQERGLGFVTDSTTNQQFIIFPQAMYDELSKQFALAPWEYMDDGRIAARICTSWATDPTQVDRLCNMIKAL
;
A
#
# COMPACT_ATOMS: atom_id res chain seq x y z
N GLU A 1 -24.45 -13.09 16.77
CA GLU A 1 -23.15 -12.39 16.72
C GLU A 1 -22.55 -12.65 15.34
N ILE A 2 -22.55 -11.63 14.50
CA ILE A 2 -21.96 -11.69 13.18
C ILE A 2 -20.47 -11.55 13.38
N SER A 3 -19.73 -12.65 13.31
CA SER A 3 -18.29 -12.63 13.30
C SER A 3 -17.81 -11.95 12.01
N CYS A 4 -17.42 -10.71 12.13
CA CYS A 4 -16.97 -9.84 11.03
C CYS A 4 -15.57 -10.22 10.51
N SER A 5 -15.21 -11.50 10.45
CA SER A 5 -13.80 -11.90 10.35
C SER A 5 -13.26 -12.09 8.95
N LEU A 6 -14.10 -12.10 7.88
CA LEU A 6 -13.58 -12.57 6.60
C LEU A 6 -13.65 -11.60 5.46
N VAL A 7 -14.55 -10.65 5.51
CA VAL A 7 -15.01 -10.23 4.22
C VAL A 7 -15.46 -8.79 4.22
N GLY A 8 -15.01 -8.10 3.23
CA GLY A 8 -15.72 -7.06 2.63
C GLY A 8 -15.17 -5.71 2.74
N SER A 9 -15.16 -4.92 3.58
CA SER A 9 -14.66 -3.56 3.49
C SER A 9 -13.17 -3.49 3.81
N GLU A 10 -12.51 -2.44 3.38
CA GLU A 10 -11.16 -2.12 3.86
C GLU A 10 -11.08 -2.13 5.40
N MET A 11 -12.20 -1.96 6.09
CA MET A 11 -12.28 -2.03 7.54
C MET A 11 -11.92 -3.41 8.11
N CYS A 12 -12.17 -4.50 7.38
CA CYS A 12 -11.81 -5.86 7.83
C CYS A 12 -10.31 -6.09 7.94
N ILE A 13 -9.48 -5.37 7.18
CA ILE A 13 -8.00 -5.42 7.31
C ILE A 13 -7.53 -4.54 8.48
N ARG A 14 -8.35 -3.59 8.92
CA ARG A 14 -8.02 -2.54 9.90
C ARG A 14 -8.85 -2.62 11.19
N ASP A 15 -9.74 -3.60 11.31
CA ASP A 15 -10.65 -3.77 12.46
C ASP A 15 -10.05 -4.56 13.62
N ARG A 16 -8.84 -5.10 13.42
CA ARG A 16 -8.08 -5.86 14.42
C ARG A 16 -6.99 -5.00 15.03
N GLY A 17 -6.49 -5.42 16.19
CA GLY A 17 -5.29 -4.86 16.80
C GLY A 17 -4.03 -5.17 16.00
N CYS A 18 -2.99 -5.64 16.67
CA CYS A 18 -1.77 -6.10 16.03
C CYS A 18 -1.53 -7.59 16.31
N THR A 19 -0.44 -8.12 15.76
CA THR A 19 0.01 -9.47 16.05
C THR A 19 0.32 -9.62 17.54
N PRO A 20 0.18 -10.84 18.13
CA PRO A 20 0.50 -11.09 19.55
C PRO A 20 1.93 -10.67 19.89
N GLU A 21 2.89 -10.91 19.02
CA GLU A 21 4.30 -10.58 19.20
C GLU A 21 4.52 -9.09 19.45
N ILE A 22 3.77 -8.22 18.77
CA ILE A 22 3.82 -6.78 18.98
C ILE A 22 3.22 -6.41 20.34
N LEU A 23 2.09 -7.01 20.74
CA LEU A 23 1.50 -6.75 22.06
C LEU A 23 2.43 -7.19 23.19
N GLU A 24 3.07 -8.34 23.06
CA GLU A 24 4.05 -8.84 24.00
C GLU A 24 5.25 -7.90 24.11
N ALA A 25 5.80 -7.44 22.98
CA ALA A 25 6.90 -6.49 22.96
C ALA A 25 6.54 -5.15 23.60
N LEU A 26 5.34 -4.62 23.31
CA LEU A 26 4.82 -3.40 23.93
C LEU A 26 4.67 -3.54 25.44
N ALA A 27 4.11 -4.66 25.91
CA ALA A 27 3.92 -4.92 27.34
C ALA A 27 5.26 -5.08 28.05
N ALA A 28 6.19 -5.83 27.48
CA ALA A 28 7.52 -6.08 28.07
C ALA A 28 8.34 -4.80 28.26
N THR A 29 8.19 -3.85 27.34
CA THR A 29 8.99 -2.61 27.33
C THR A 29 8.27 -1.38 27.90
N ASN A 30 7.05 -1.57 28.43
CA ASN A 30 6.17 -0.45 28.81
C ASN A 30 6.77 0.53 29.85
N PHE A 31 7.63 0.03 30.75
CA PHE A 31 8.25 0.85 31.80
C PHE A 31 9.66 1.33 31.45
N GLU A 32 10.16 1.05 30.26
CA GLU A 32 11.47 1.49 29.83
C GLU A 32 11.49 2.99 29.53
N GLN A 33 12.57 3.65 29.92
CA GLN A 33 12.83 5.04 29.60
C GLN A 33 13.69 5.14 28.34
N THR A 34 13.15 5.75 27.29
CA THR A 34 13.85 5.95 26.01
C THR A 34 13.76 7.39 25.56
N GLY A 35 14.56 7.79 24.58
CA GLY A 35 14.42 9.05 23.87
C GLY A 35 13.03 9.21 23.24
N GLY A 36 12.58 10.42 23.12
CA GLY A 36 11.30 10.73 22.44
C GLY A 36 11.47 10.99 20.96
N TYR A 37 10.33 11.15 20.28
CA TYR A 37 10.25 11.61 18.89
C TYR A 37 10.91 10.68 17.86
N GLY A 38 11.00 9.38 18.14
CA GLY A 38 11.61 8.39 17.24
C GLY A 38 13.15 8.44 17.24
N ILE A 39 13.75 9.05 18.26
CA ILE A 39 15.19 9.02 18.52
C ILE A 39 15.38 8.08 19.71
N ASP A 40 15.27 6.79 19.45
CA ASP A 40 15.28 5.71 20.44
C ASP A 40 15.84 4.43 19.81
N PRO A 41 16.30 3.47 20.62
CA PRO A 41 16.91 2.21 20.14
C PRO A 41 15.98 1.38 19.25
N TYR A 42 14.68 1.36 19.52
CA TYR A 42 13.70 0.58 18.75
C TYR A 42 13.55 1.11 17.32
N CYS A 43 13.41 2.43 17.16
CA CYS A 43 13.37 3.06 15.86
C CYS A 43 14.70 2.86 15.09
N GLU A 44 15.84 2.91 15.79
CA GLU A 44 17.15 2.67 15.18
C GLU A 44 17.27 1.22 14.71
N THR A 45 16.93 0.24 15.54
CA THR A 45 16.98 -1.20 15.21
C THR A 45 16.03 -1.51 14.05
N ALA A 46 14.79 -1.01 14.10
CA ALA A 46 13.83 -1.19 13.01
C ALA A 46 14.36 -0.63 11.69
N ALA A 47 14.95 0.56 11.71
CA ALA A 47 15.55 1.17 10.53
C ALA A 47 16.72 0.33 9.99
N LEU A 48 17.57 -0.22 10.84
CA LEU A 48 18.68 -1.09 10.44
C LEU A 48 18.18 -2.40 9.81
N LEU A 49 17.13 -3.02 10.36
CA LEU A 49 16.51 -4.21 9.78
C LEU A 49 15.95 -3.94 8.39
N ILE A 50 15.21 -2.83 8.22
CA ILE A 50 14.69 -2.43 6.92
C ILE A 50 15.81 -2.14 5.92
N LYS A 51 16.86 -1.41 6.33
CA LYS A 51 18.04 -1.15 5.49
C LYS A 51 18.72 -2.44 5.03
N LYS A 52 18.79 -3.44 5.88
CA LYS A 52 19.34 -4.76 5.56
C LYS A 52 18.50 -5.46 4.48
N GLU A 53 17.18 -5.47 4.62
CA GLU A 53 16.26 -6.03 3.62
C GLU A 53 16.33 -5.27 2.28
N CYS A 54 16.52 -3.96 2.32
CA CYS A 54 16.72 -3.10 1.16
C CYS A 54 18.09 -3.27 0.49
N GLY A 55 19.05 -3.93 1.15
CA GLY A 55 20.42 -4.10 0.64
C GLY A 55 21.23 -2.80 0.58
N ARG A 56 20.78 -1.72 1.26
CA ARG A 56 21.41 -0.38 1.21
C ARG A 56 21.45 0.28 2.57
N SER A 57 22.63 0.71 2.99
CA SER A 57 22.85 1.43 4.27
C SER A 57 22.66 2.95 4.17
N ASP A 58 22.74 3.49 2.96
CA ASP A 58 22.70 4.93 2.67
C ASP A 58 21.29 5.52 2.56
N ILE A 59 20.25 4.73 2.69
CA ILE A 59 18.84 5.19 2.71
C ILE A 59 18.44 5.69 4.09
N ASP A 60 17.42 6.56 4.15
CA ASP A 60 16.81 6.99 5.42
C ASP A 60 15.46 6.31 5.62
N VAL A 61 15.18 5.91 6.86
CA VAL A 61 13.91 5.29 7.24
C VAL A 61 13.24 6.11 8.32
N HIS A 62 12.00 6.51 8.08
CA HIS A 62 11.20 7.32 8.99
C HIS A 62 9.85 6.64 9.25
N PHE A 63 9.40 6.63 10.50
CA PHE A 63 8.16 6.00 10.89
C PHE A 63 7.07 7.07 11.10
N MET A 64 5.89 6.85 10.51
CA MET A 64 4.72 7.71 10.56
C MET A 64 3.48 6.93 10.94
N THR A 65 2.39 7.60 11.31
CA THR A 65 1.23 6.93 11.94
C THR A 65 0.28 6.24 10.96
N GLY A 66 0.30 6.58 9.68
CA GLY A 66 -0.59 5.97 8.69
C GLY A 66 -0.35 6.46 7.28
N GLY A 67 -0.94 5.76 6.29
CA GLY A 67 -0.68 5.96 4.86
C GLY A 67 -0.95 7.37 4.38
N THR A 68 -2.12 7.94 4.65
CA THR A 68 -2.46 9.30 4.23
C THR A 68 -1.47 10.33 4.76
N GLN A 69 -1.05 10.24 6.04
CA GLN A 69 -0.03 11.12 6.59
C GLN A 69 1.32 10.92 5.89
N THR A 70 1.67 9.69 5.57
CA THR A 70 2.92 9.36 4.85
C THR A 70 2.90 9.93 3.45
N ASN A 71 1.82 9.72 2.69
CA ASN A 71 1.68 10.20 1.31
C ASN A 71 1.76 11.72 1.23
N LEU A 72 0.96 12.43 2.05
CA LEU A 72 1.00 13.90 2.04
C LEU A 72 2.35 14.45 2.50
N THR A 73 3.03 13.82 3.45
CA THR A 73 4.33 14.27 3.95
C THR A 73 5.42 14.10 2.89
N ILE A 74 5.47 12.94 2.23
CA ILE A 74 6.43 12.65 1.16
C ILE A 74 6.22 13.62 -0.02
N ILE A 75 4.98 13.78 -0.47
CA ILE A 75 4.65 14.65 -1.62
C ILE A 75 4.97 16.11 -1.28
N CYS A 76 4.59 16.58 -0.09
CA CYS A 76 4.90 17.93 0.37
C CYS A 76 6.41 18.19 0.49
N ALA A 77 7.18 17.19 0.94
CA ALA A 77 8.62 17.29 1.06
C ALA A 77 9.36 17.30 -0.28
N ALA A 78 8.85 16.56 -1.25
CA ALA A 78 9.48 16.39 -2.56
C ALA A 78 9.16 17.49 -3.56
N LEU A 79 8.01 18.15 -3.43
CA LEU A 79 7.45 19.00 -4.46
C LEU A 79 7.49 20.49 -4.08
N ARG A 80 7.69 21.34 -5.08
CA ARG A 80 7.51 22.79 -4.97
C ARG A 80 6.04 23.14 -5.22
N PRO A 81 5.55 24.32 -4.76
CA PRO A 81 4.13 24.68 -4.82
C PRO A 81 3.48 24.59 -6.22
N PHE A 82 4.25 24.73 -7.30
CA PHE A 82 3.75 24.64 -8.68
C PHE A 82 3.89 23.24 -9.30
N HIS A 83 4.41 22.27 -8.55
CA HIS A 83 4.54 20.89 -9.01
C HIS A 83 3.26 20.08 -8.76
N GLY A 84 3.01 19.10 -9.65
CA GLY A 84 1.98 18.08 -9.51
C GLY A 84 2.55 16.67 -9.52
N VAL A 85 1.69 15.72 -9.17
CA VAL A 85 1.99 14.29 -9.13
C VAL A 85 1.10 13.53 -10.09
N TYR A 86 1.69 12.71 -10.99
CA TYR A 86 0.94 11.75 -11.78
C TYR A 86 0.45 10.62 -10.88
N GLY A 87 -0.82 10.28 -10.98
CA GLY A 87 -1.44 9.13 -10.32
C GLY A 87 -2.50 8.52 -11.22
N THR A 88 -2.89 7.28 -10.99
CA THR A 88 -4.06 6.72 -11.69
C THR A 88 -5.34 7.35 -11.19
N VAL A 89 -6.41 7.29 -11.99
CA VAL A 89 -7.75 7.72 -11.55
C VAL A 89 -8.17 7.00 -10.27
N GLN A 90 -7.80 5.72 -10.12
CA GLN A 90 -8.11 4.90 -8.94
C GLN A 90 -7.07 5.03 -7.81
N SER A 91 -5.97 5.76 -7.99
CA SER A 91 -4.92 5.86 -6.97
C SER A 91 -5.46 6.34 -5.62
N HIS A 92 -4.89 5.83 -4.54
CA HIS A 92 -5.35 6.13 -3.18
C HIS A 92 -5.31 7.64 -2.88
N ILE A 93 -4.27 8.33 -3.35
CA ILE A 93 -4.12 9.78 -3.19
C ILE A 93 -5.21 10.58 -3.91
N ASN A 94 -5.84 10.02 -4.96
CA ASN A 94 -6.88 10.67 -5.73
C ASN A 94 -8.29 10.40 -5.16
N THR A 95 -8.53 9.19 -4.65
CA THR A 95 -9.89 8.74 -4.34
C THR A 95 -10.18 8.54 -2.86
N HIS A 96 -9.17 8.31 -2.01
CA HIS A 96 -9.36 7.82 -0.64
C HIS A 96 -8.66 8.66 0.44
N GLU A 97 -8.21 9.87 0.12
CA GLU A 97 -7.50 10.74 1.07
C GLU A 97 -8.16 12.11 1.29
N ALA A 98 -9.43 12.25 0.86
CA ALA A 98 -10.24 13.45 1.10
C ALA A 98 -9.55 14.76 0.68
N GLY A 99 -8.80 14.75 -0.44
CA GLY A 99 -8.07 15.91 -0.92
C GLY A 99 -6.82 16.26 -0.10
N ALA A 100 -6.20 15.28 0.58
CA ALA A 100 -5.01 15.53 1.41
C ALA A 100 -3.84 16.08 0.60
N ILE A 101 -3.68 15.65 -0.64
CA ILE A 101 -2.60 16.11 -1.52
C ILE A 101 -2.89 17.54 -2.00
N GLU A 102 -4.11 17.82 -2.43
CA GLU A 102 -4.56 19.15 -2.86
C GLU A 102 -4.46 20.16 -1.71
N ARG A 103 -4.73 19.73 -0.46
CA ARG A 103 -4.53 20.56 0.73
C ARG A 103 -3.08 21.00 0.90
N THR A 104 -2.10 20.21 0.45
CA THR A 104 -0.67 20.61 0.48
C THR A 104 -0.29 21.57 -0.65
N GLY A 105 -1.23 21.89 -1.54
CA GLY A 105 -1.04 22.79 -2.67
C GLY A 105 -0.61 22.07 -3.96
N HIS A 106 -0.66 20.73 -3.99
CA HIS A 106 -0.24 19.96 -5.14
C HIS A 106 -1.43 19.32 -5.84
N LYS A 107 -1.43 19.38 -7.18
CA LYS A 107 -2.45 18.73 -8.00
C LYS A 107 -2.08 17.27 -8.24
N VAL A 108 -3.04 16.36 -8.08
CA VAL A 108 -2.98 15.03 -8.67
C VAL A 108 -3.36 15.15 -10.15
N ILE A 109 -2.51 14.63 -11.02
CA ILE A 109 -2.71 14.61 -12.48
C ILE A 109 -3.13 13.20 -12.87
N ASP A 110 -4.40 13.05 -13.22
CA ASP A 110 -5.04 11.75 -13.43
C ASP A 110 -4.58 11.08 -14.71
N LEU A 111 -4.21 9.81 -14.60
CA LEU A 111 -3.92 8.93 -15.72
C LEU A 111 -4.92 7.76 -15.73
N PRO A 112 -5.75 7.64 -16.79
CA PRO A 112 -6.69 6.53 -16.90
C PRO A 112 -5.95 5.23 -17.19
N THR A 113 -6.30 4.16 -16.45
CA THR A 113 -5.76 2.81 -16.63
C THR A 113 -6.85 1.78 -16.47
N SER A 114 -6.71 0.64 -17.13
CA SER A 114 -7.64 -0.49 -17.00
C SER A 114 -7.25 -1.48 -15.90
N ASP A 115 -5.95 -1.54 -15.59
CA ASP A 115 -5.35 -2.50 -14.65
C ASP A 115 -4.74 -1.84 -13.40
N GLY A 116 -4.95 -0.53 -13.23
CA GLY A 116 -4.41 0.24 -12.10
C GLY A 116 -2.92 0.57 -12.22
N LYS A 117 -2.24 0.21 -13.32
CA LYS A 117 -0.80 0.45 -13.49
C LYS A 117 -0.51 1.63 -14.41
N ILE A 118 0.42 2.48 -13.99
CA ILE A 118 1.04 3.50 -14.85
C ILE A 118 2.23 2.84 -15.57
N THR A 119 2.26 2.91 -16.88
CA THR A 119 3.37 2.36 -17.67
C THR A 119 4.40 3.43 -18.05
N ALA A 120 5.62 3.00 -18.36
CA ALA A 120 6.68 3.87 -18.89
C ALA A 120 6.24 4.61 -20.17
N ALA A 121 5.47 3.93 -21.04
CA ALA A 121 4.93 4.52 -22.27
C ALA A 121 3.92 5.64 -21.98
N MET A 122 3.03 5.46 -20.98
CA MET A 122 2.09 6.49 -20.56
C MET A 122 2.81 7.73 -20.04
N ILE A 123 3.81 7.55 -19.18
CA ILE A 123 4.59 8.70 -18.66
C ILE A 123 5.30 9.42 -19.79
N ARG A 124 5.93 8.69 -20.71
CA ARG A 124 6.57 9.30 -21.89
C ARG A 124 5.57 10.14 -22.67
N GLN A 125 4.44 9.57 -23.05
CA GLN A 125 3.41 10.26 -23.83
C GLN A 125 2.87 11.51 -23.11
N GLN A 126 2.48 11.39 -21.84
CA GLN A 126 1.89 12.50 -21.10
C GLN A 126 2.91 13.61 -20.82
N HIS A 127 4.15 13.23 -20.51
CA HIS A 127 5.18 14.22 -20.23
C HIS A 127 5.68 14.94 -21.51
N GLU A 128 5.75 14.24 -22.65
CA GLU A 128 6.04 14.85 -23.95
C GLU A 128 4.93 15.82 -24.39
N LEU A 129 3.65 15.50 -24.15
CA LEU A 129 2.54 16.43 -24.36
C LEU A 129 2.71 17.69 -23.51
N TYR A 130 3.05 17.54 -22.22
CA TYR A 130 3.33 18.70 -21.35
C TYR A 130 4.52 19.52 -21.87
N LEU A 131 5.62 18.89 -22.24
CA LEU A 131 6.82 19.58 -22.74
C LEU A 131 6.59 20.29 -24.08
N GLY A 132 5.75 19.73 -24.94
CA GLY A 132 5.39 20.28 -26.25
C GLY A 132 4.35 21.41 -26.19
N ASP A 133 3.71 21.64 -25.05
CA ASP A 133 2.70 22.68 -24.90
C ASP A 133 3.37 24.09 -24.88
N PRO A 134 3.05 24.98 -25.82
CA PRO A 134 3.60 26.34 -25.84
C PRO A 134 3.23 27.16 -24.59
N SER A 135 2.13 26.78 -23.91
CA SER A 135 1.62 27.46 -22.72
C SER A 135 1.99 26.73 -21.41
N ARG A 136 2.92 25.77 -21.44
CA ARG A 136 3.27 24.91 -20.29
C ARG A 136 3.62 25.66 -19.01
N GLU A 137 4.13 26.88 -19.10
CA GLU A 137 4.41 27.71 -17.92
C GLU A 137 3.15 28.18 -17.17
N HIS A 138 1.96 28.05 -17.80
CA HIS A 138 0.65 28.28 -17.16
C HIS A 138 0.06 26.99 -16.58
N LEU A 139 0.68 25.84 -16.82
CA LEU A 139 0.22 24.54 -16.36
C LEU A 139 0.95 24.12 -15.08
N VAL A 140 0.30 23.24 -14.30
CA VAL A 140 0.99 22.54 -13.21
C VAL A 140 2.09 21.68 -13.80
N GLN A 141 3.32 21.85 -13.31
CA GLN A 141 4.48 21.10 -13.75
C GLN A 141 4.50 19.71 -13.11
N PRO A 142 4.36 18.63 -13.88
CA PRO A 142 4.52 17.28 -13.33
C PRO A 142 5.95 17.07 -12.82
N LYS A 143 6.11 16.53 -11.61
CA LYS A 143 7.43 16.31 -11.02
C LYS A 143 7.57 14.97 -10.30
N MET A 144 6.46 14.29 -10.05
CA MET A 144 6.45 12.98 -9.40
C MET A 144 5.47 12.04 -10.11
N VAL A 145 5.80 10.76 -10.12
CA VAL A 145 4.91 9.65 -10.46
C VAL A 145 4.65 8.88 -9.17
N TYR A 146 3.38 8.71 -8.83
CA TYR A 146 2.91 7.91 -7.70
C TYR A 146 2.29 6.62 -8.22
N ILE A 147 2.73 5.51 -7.69
CA ILE A 147 2.15 4.18 -7.93
C ILE A 147 1.95 3.44 -6.62
N SER A 148 1.03 2.48 -6.60
CA SER A 148 0.84 1.56 -5.46
C SER A 148 1.34 0.15 -5.80
N GLN A 149 1.98 -0.52 -4.83
CA GLN A 149 2.44 -1.90 -4.95
C GLN A 149 1.98 -2.73 -3.73
N PRO A 150 1.01 -3.65 -3.89
CA PRO A 150 0.10 -3.84 -5.04
C PRO A 150 -0.77 -2.61 -5.33
N THR A 151 -1.32 -2.55 -6.55
CA THR A 151 -2.28 -1.50 -6.91
C THR A 151 -3.58 -1.62 -6.09
N GLU A 152 -4.42 -0.60 -6.15
CA GLU A 152 -5.72 -0.56 -5.46
C GLU A 152 -6.64 -1.70 -5.86
N ILE A 153 -6.50 -2.22 -7.07
CA ILE A 153 -7.29 -3.34 -7.60
C ILE A 153 -6.52 -4.67 -7.60
N GLY A 154 -5.37 -4.72 -6.92
CA GLY A 154 -4.63 -5.96 -6.64
C GLY A 154 -3.71 -6.46 -7.75
N SER A 155 -3.45 -5.68 -8.80
CA SER A 155 -2.39 -6.00 -9.77
C SER A 155 -1.01 -5.70 -9.20
N LEU A 156 0.02 -6.34 -9.75
CA LEU A 156 1.42 -6.18 -9.33
C LEU A 156 2.25 -5.55 -10.45
N TYR A 157 3.15 -4.65 -10.07
CA TYR A 157 4.28 -4.31 -10.93
C TYR A 157 5.33 -5.41 -10.82
N HIS A 158 5.80 -5.87 -11.98
CA HIS A 158 6.93 -6.77 -12.10
C HIS A 158 8.23 -6.01 -12.29
N LYS A 159 9.35 -6.71 -12.14
CA LYS A 159 10.68 -6.10 -12.16
C LYS A 159 10.95 -5.29 -13.42
N GLU A 160 10.68 -5.86 -14.60
CA GLU A 160 10.88 -5.17 -15.89
C GLU A 160 9.99 -3.91 -16.01
N GLU A 161 8.75 -3.96 -15.52
CA GLU A 161 7.83 -2.82 -15.55
C GLU A 161 8.33 -1.68 -14.65
N LEU A 162 8.79 -2.04 -13.43
CA LEU A 162 9.29 -1.08 -12.46
C LEU A 162 10.61 -0.43 -12.94
N GLU A 163 11.54 -1.22 -13.48
CA GLU A 163 12.79 -0.74 -14.07
C GLU A 163 12.54 0.21 -15.26
N ALA A 164 11.60 -0.14 -16.15
CA ALA A 164 11.21 0.70 -17.27
C ALA A 164 10.58 2.01 -16.81
N LEU A 165 9.70 1.94 -15.81
CA LEU A 165 9.03 3.12 -15.24
C LEU A 165 10.04 4.06 -14.56
N TYR A 166 10.95 3.51 -13.75
CA TYR A 166 11.98 4.31 -13.10
C TYR A 166 12.94 4.95 -14.11
N THR A 167 13.32 4.21 -15.15
CA THR A 167 14.16 4.72 -16.24
C THR A 167 13.53 5.93 -16.92
N VAL A 168 12.25 5.89 -17.25
CA VAL A 168 11.57 7.03 -17.87
C VAL A 168 11.39 8.19 -16.90
N CYS A 169 11.14 7.92 -15.62
CA CYS A 169 11.11 8.95 -14.57
C CYS A 169 12.46 9.68 -14.49
N ARG A 170 13.57 8.93 -14.45
CA ARG A 170 14.91 9.50 -14.43
C ARG A 170 15.22 10.33 -15.68
N TYR A 171 14.82 9.87 -16.86
CA TYR A 171 15.01 10.59 -18.12
C TYR A 171 14.37 11.98 -18.11
N TYR A 172 13.15 12.11 -17.57
CA TYR A 172 12.43 13.38 -17.47
C TYR A 172 12.69 14.14 -16.15
N GLY A 173 13.52 13.63 -15.27
CA GLY A 173 13.79 14.24 -13.97
C GLY A 173 12.58 14.22 -13.04
N LEU A 174 11.69 13.25 -13.20
CA LEU A 174 10.57 12.98 -12.31
C LEU A 174 11.02 12.12 -11.13
N TYR A 175 10.40 12.28 -9.98
CA TYR A 175 10.54 11.35 -8.86
C TYR A 175 9.57 10.17 -9.04
N LEU A 176 9.98 8.97 -8.64
CA LEU A 176 9.09 7.80 -8.52
C LEU A 176 8.84 7.51 -7.05
N PHE A 177 7.58 7.63 -6.63
CA PHE A 177 7.10 7.26 -5.30
C PHE A 177 6.23 6.01 -5.38
N ILE A 178 6.55 4.99 -4.56
CA ILE A 178 5.82 3.73 -4.47
C ILE A 178 5.10 3.65 -3.12
N ASP A 179 3.77 3.72 -3.15
CA ASP A 179 2.93 3.43 -1.98
C ASP A 179 2.88 1.93 -1.74
N GLY A 180 3.46 1.51 -0.64
CA GLY A 180 3.52 0.12 -0.19
C GLY A 180 2.58 -0.20 0.96
N ALA A 181 1.41 0.46 1.06
CA ALA A 181 0.44 0.22 2.15
C ALA A 181 0.05 -1.26 2.32
N ARG A 182 0.21 -2.08 1.26
CA ARG A 182 0.00 -3.54 1.25
C ARG A 182 1.22 -4.30 0.73
N LEU A 183 2.40 -3.71 0.85
CA LEU A 183 3.63 -4.22 0.23
C LEU A 183 3.95 -5.66 0.64
N GLY A 184 3.76 -6.02 1.91
CA GLY A 184 4.00 -7.37 2.39
C GLY A 184 3.17 -8.44 1.67
N TYR A 185 1.93 -8.14 1.33
CA TYR A 185 1.09 -9.05 0.53
C TYR A 185 1.56 -9.14 -0.92
N GLY A 186 2.00 -8.02 -1.50
CA GLY A 186 2.60 -8.02 -2.85
C GLY A 186 3.88 -8.85 -2.91
N LEU A 187 4.80 -8.65 -1.95
CA LEU A 187 6.07 -9.37 -1.88
C LEU A 187 5.91 -10.88 -1.61
N THR A 188 4.76 -11.32 -1.11
CA THR A 188 4.48 -12.74 -0.83
C THR A 188 3.51 -13.37 -1.82
N ALA A 189 3.05 -12.65 -2.81
CA ALA A 189 2.24 -13.17 -3.91
C ALA A 189 3.05 -14.15 -4.77
N PRO A 190 2.43 -15.24 -5.28
CA PRO A 190 3.15 -16.31 -5.97
C PRO A 190 3.80 -15.89 -7.30
N ASP A 191 3.28 -14.87 -7.94
CA ASP A 191 3.81 -14.32 -9.21
C ASP A 191 4.70 -13.08 -9.00
N ASN A 192 4.97 -12.69 -7.76
CA ASN A 192 5.87 -11.58 -7.46
C ASN A 192 7.33 -11.97 -7.77
N ASP A 193 8.03 -11.09 -8.47
CA ASP A 193 9.44 -11.21 -8.82
C ASP A 193 10.32 -10.08 -8.22
N LEU A 194 9.73 -9.25 -7.34
CA LEU A 194 10.40 -8.14 -6.66
C LEU A 194 10.83 -8.51 -5.24
N THR A 195 11.98 -7.99 -4.85
CA THR A 195 12.44 -7.88 -3.46
C THR A 195 12.42 -6.43 -3.00
N LEU A 196 12.58 -6.18 -1.68
CA LEU A 196 12.77 -4.80 -1.18
C LEU A 196 14.02 -4.14 -1.79
N ALA A 197 15.07 -4.92 -2.09
CA ALA A 197 16.25 -4.41 -2.76
C ALA A 197 15.95 -3.98 -4.20
N ASP A 198 15.14 -4.73 -4.96
CA ASP A 198 14.72 -4.35 -6.31
C ASP A 198 13.91 -3.06 -6.29
N ILE A 199 12.96 -2.93 -5.37
CA ILE A 199 12.17 -1.71 -5.17
C ILE A 199 13.07 -0.53 -4.82
N THR A 200 13.98 -0.70 -3.86
CA THR A 200 14.91 0.35 -3.42
C THR A 200 15.81 0.85 -4.55
N ASN A 201 16.20 -0.03 -5.47
CA ASN A 201 17.04 0.34 -6.60
C ASN A 201 16.26 1.00 -7.75
N ASN A 202 14.94 0.91 -7.74
CA ASN A 202 14.07 1.38 -8.82
C ASN A 202 13.01 2.40 -8.37
N CYS A 203 13.32 3.22 -7.33
CA CYS A 203 12.47 4.35 -6.94
C CYS A 203 13.28 5.45 -6.25
N ASP A 204 12.67 6.59 -6.02
CA ASP A 204 13.24 7.70 -5.24
C ASP A 204 12.80 7.64 -3.78
N VAL A 205 11.60 7.14 -3.54
CA VAL A 205 11.00 6.97 -2.22
C VAL A 205 9.92 5.89 -2.27
N PHE A 206 9.78 5.13 -1.20
CA PHE A 206 8.66 4.21 -1.05
C PHE A 206 8.21 4.12 0.40
N CYS A 207 7.03 3.57 0.65
CA CYS A 207 6.62 3.24 2.00
C CYS A 207 6.40 1.73 2.19
N ILE A 208 6.56 1.26 3.42
CA ILE A 208 6.27 -0.10 3.85
C ILE A 208 5.11 -0.03 4.82
N GLY A 209 3.97 -0.60 4.43
CA GLY A 209 2.76 -0.60 5.24
C GLY A 209 2.87 -1.50 6.46
N GLY A 210 2.62 -0.96 7.64
CA GLY A 210 2.46 -1.71 8.88
C GLY A 210 0.98 -1.88 9.26
N THR A 211 0.19 -0.85 9.16
CA THR A 211 -1.22 -0.82 9.59
C THR A 211 -2.07 -1.97 9.02
N LYS A 212 -1.88 -2.32 7.76
CA LYS A 212 -2.59 -3.43 7.10
C LYS A 212 -1.87 -4.77 7.23
N CYS A 213 -0.62 -4.75 7.67
CA CYS A 213 0.29 -5.89 7.71
C CYS A 213 0.71 -6.26 9.14
N GLY A 214 -0.22 -6.24 10.08
CA GLY A 214 -0.02 -6.78 11.43
C GLY A 214 0.39 -5.79 12.50
N ALA A 215 0.67 -4.53 12.20
CA ALA A 215 0.90 -3.49 13.20
C ALA A 215 -0.42 -2.93 13.76
N LEU A 216 -0.38 -2.31 14.94
CA LEU A 216 -1.48 -1.50 15.47
C LEU A 216 -1.74 -0.29 14.56
N PHE A 217 -0.67 0.34 14.14
CA PHE A 217 -0.64 1.50 13.23
C PHE A 217 0.79 1.72 12.76
N GLY A 218 0.95 2.42 11.67
CA GLY A 218 2.24 2.90 11.23
C GLY A 218 2.64 2.46 9.83
N GLU A 219 3.46 3.32 9.25
CA GLU A 219 4.09 3.14 7.94
C GLU A 219 5.56 3.53 8.06
N ALA A 220 6.46 2.81 7.39
CA ALA A 220 7.85 3.21 7.27
C ALA A 220 8.07 3.87 5.91
N ALA A 221 8.41 5.16 5.90
CA ALA A 221 8.86 5.87 4.70
C ALA A 221 10.36 5.63 4.50
N VAL A 222 10.72 5.11 3.35
CA VAL A 222 12.11 4.82 2.96
C VAL A 222 12.53 5.81 1.88
N ILE A 223 13.43 6.72 2.24
CA ILE A 223 13.93 7.77 1.34
C ILE A 223 15.23 7.30 0.71
N VAL A 224 15.17 7.04 -0.59
CA VAL A 224 16.29 6.51 -1.37
C VAL A 224 17.09 7.64 -2.01
N ASN A 225 16.40 8.60 -2.64
CA ASN A 225 17.04 9.71 -3.33
C ASN A 225 17.61 10.73 -2.34
N PRO A 226 18.94 11.03 -2.36
CA PRO A 226 19.54 11.99 -1.45
C PRO A 226 18.91 13.39 -1.49
N ALA A 227 18.37 13.81 -2.64
CA ALA A 227 17.73 15.12 -2.79
C ALA A 227 16.44 15.27 -1.95
N LEU A 228 15.81 14.15 -1.55
CA LEU A 228 14.59 14.13 -0.74
C LEU A 228 14.85 14.03 0.77
N LYS A 229 16.10 13.87 1.21
CA LYS A 229 16.46 13.70 2.63
C LYS A 229 16.52 15.00 3.40
N ASN A 230 16.96 16.08 2.73
CA ASN A 230 17.11 17.38 3.37
C ASN A 230 15.75 17.87 3.87
N ASP A 231 15.74 18.35 5.13
CA ASP A 231 14.55 18.90 5.80
C ASP A 231 13.34 17.96 5.93
N PHE A 232 13.44 16.70 5.48
CA PHE A 232 12.32 15.76 5.52
C PHE A 232 11.74 15.62 6.93
N ARG A 233 12.59 15.48 7.94
CA ARG A 233 12.16 15.40 9.34
C ARG A 233 11.51 16.68 9.85
N THR A 234 11.93 17.84 9.36
CA THR A 234 11.32 19.14 9.69
C THR A 234 9.90 19.22 9.12
N ILE A 235 9.71 18.77 7.88
CA ILE A 235 8.40 18.71 7.23
C ILE A 235 7.49 17.67 7.93
N MET A 236 8.03 16.51 8.31
CA MET A 236 7.32 15.55 9.15
C MET A 236 6.81 16.21 10.45
N LYS A 237 7.68 16.98 11.13
CA LYS A 237 7.31 17.66 12.37
C LYS A 237 6.21 18.68 12.15
N GLN A 238 6.32 19.48 11.09
CA GLN A 238 5.34 20.48 10.71
C GLN A 238 3.97 19.83 10.42
N GLY A 239 3.95 18.68 9.72
CA GLY A 239 2.76 17.90 9.40
C GLY A 239 2.22 17.04 10.56
N GLY A 240 2.79 17.14 11.78
CA GLY A 240 2.36 16.35 12.93
C GLY A 240 2.77 14.88 12.89
N ALA A 241 3.67 14.50 11.98
CA ALA A 241 4.07 13.11 11.76
C ALA A 241 5.17 12.61 12.73
N VAL A 242 5.78 13.51 13.52
CA VAL A 242 6.78 13.14 14.52
C VAL A 242 6.12 12.93 15.87
N LEU A 243 5.84 11.68 16.19
CA LEU A 243 5.18 11.27 17.43
C LEU A 243 6.09 11.49 18.64
N ALA A 244 5.56 12.05 19.74
CA ALA A 244 6.32 12.22 20.97
C ALA A 244 6.79 10.87 21.54
N LYS A 245 5.93 9.84 21.51
CA LYS A 245 6.28 8.45 21.87
C LYS A 245 6.57 7.63 20.61
N GLY A 246 7.52 8.10 19.78
CA GLY A 246 7.86 7.49 18.49
C GLY A 246 8.36 6.06 18.59
N ARG A 247 8.92 5.66 19.76
CA ARG A 247 9.32 4.28 20.02
C ARG A 247 8.22 3.26 19.72
N LEU A 248 6.94 3.63 19.88
CA LEU A 248 5.82 2.75 19.61
C LEU A 248 5.76 2.32 18.14
N LEU A 249 6.18 3.19 17.22
CA LEU A 249 6.31 2.87 15.80
C LEU A 249 7.52 1.96 15.55
N GLY A 250 8.69 2.35 16.09
CA GLY A 250 9.93 1.58 15.94
C GLY A 250 9.78 0.15 16.44
N LEU A 251 9.28 -0.03 17.65
CA LEU A 251 9.09 -1.36 18.26
C LEU A 251 8.20 -2.29 17.40
N GLN A 252 7.15 -1.77 16.79
CA GLN A 252 6.28 -2.54 15.91
C GLN A 252 7.03 -3.01 14.64
N PHE A 253 7.77 -2.11 14.00
CA PHE A 253 8.55 -2.45 12.82
C PHE A 253 9.76 -3.34 13.13
N GLU A 254 10.42 -3.14 14.28
CA GLU A 254 11.45 -4.06 14.76
C GLU A 254 10.89 -5.47 14.90
N THR A 255 9.74 -5.61 15.58
CA THR A 255 9.07 -6.91 15.76
C THR A 255 8.69 -7.53 14.41
N LEU A 256 8.10 -6.77 13.51
CA LEU A 256 7.68 -7.26 12.19
C LEU A 256 8.87 -7.71 11.32
N PHE A 257 10.00 -7.02 11.39
CA PHE A 257 11.18 -7.36 10.58
C PHE A 257 12.16 -8.31 11.26
N THR A 258 11.90 -8.68 12.53
CA THR A 258 12.63 -9.74 13.22
C THR A 258 12.13 -11.10 12.73
N ASP A 259 13.05 -12.01 12.41
CA ASP A 259 12.80 -13.40 11.99
C ASP A 259 11.77 -13.56 10.85
N GLY A 260 11.62 -12.51 10.02
CA GLY A 260 10.76 -12.53 8.84
C GLY A 260 9.27 -12.59 9.14
N LEU A 261 8.84 -12.17 10.34
CA LEU A 261 7.42 -12.17 10.74
C LEU A 261 6.54 -11.42 9.73
N TYR A 262 6.99 -10.26 9.23
CA TYR A 262 6.28 -9.46 8.23
C TYR A 262 5.83 -10.28 7.01
N TYR A 263 6.78 -11.05 6.45
CA TYR A 263 6.49 -11.89 5.28
C TYR A 263 5.62 -13.09 5.63
N LYS A 264 5.86 -13.71 6.81
CA LYS A 264 5.10 -14.88 7.26
C LYS A 264 3.61 -14.57 7.39
N ILE A 265 3.26 -13.46 8.07
CA ILE A 265 1.86 -13.09 8.30
C ILE A 265 1.17 -12.58 7.03
N CYS A 266 1.90 -11.89 6.14
CA CYS A 266 1.34 -11.46 4.87
C CYS A 266 1.10 -12.65 3.93
N ARG A 267 2.00 -13.64 3.90
CA ARG A 267 1.82 -14.88 3.13
C ARG A 267 0.56 -15.63 3.55
N HIS A 268 0.30 -15.75 4.86
CA HIS A 268 -0.96 -16.32 5.35
C HIS A 268 -2.20 -15.65 4.73
N GLY A 269 -2.22 -14.31 4.69
CA GLY A 269 -3.32 -13.59 4.05
C GLY A 269 -3.44 -13.89 2.55
N VAL A 270 -2.31 -13.94 1.82
CA VAL A 270 -2.30 -14.27 0.38
C VAL A 270 -2.80 -15.69 0.13
N GLU A 271 -2.31 -16.68 0.88
CA GLU A 271 -2.74 -18.08 0.73
C GLU A 271 -4.25 -18.26 0.90
N LEU A 272 -4.84 -17.59 1.89
CA LEU A 272 -6.29 -17.61 2.10
C LEU A 272 -7.06 -16.90 1.00
N ALA A 273 -6.55 -15.80 0.44
CA ALA A 273 -7.16 -15.15 -0.72
C ALA A 273 -7.16 -16.05 -1.96
N LEU A 274 -6.07 -16.77 -2.19
CA LEU A 274 -5.94 -17.71 -3.31
C LEU A 274 -6.86 -18.92 -3.14
N GLN A 275 -7.11 -19.38 -1.92
CA GLN A 275 -8.12 -20.40 -1.65
C GLN A 275 -9.53 -19.93 -2.04
N ILE A 276 -9.89 -18.67 -1.72
CA ILE A 276 -11.16 -18.09 -2.16
C ILE A 276 -11.19 -17.98 -3.69
N LYS A 277 -10.10 -17.50 -4.32
CA LYS A 277 -9.97 -17.41 -5.77
C LYS A 277 -10.22 -18.75 -6.45
N ALA A 278 -9.64 -19.83 -5.94
CA ALA A 278 -9.83 -21.17 -6.47
C ALA A 278 -11.30 -21.63 -6.40
N ALA A 279 -11.98 -21.37 -5.28
CA ALA A 279 -13.41 -21.70 -5.14
C ALA A 279 -14.30 -20.91 -6.12
N VAL A 280 -13.98 -19.65 -6.35
CA VAL A 280 -14.66 -18.77 -7.32
C VAL A 280 -14.45 -19.27 -8.76
N GLN A 281 -13.22 -19.66 -9.10
CA GLN A 281 -12.90 -20.24 -10.41
C GLN A 281 -13.61 -21.57 -10.64
N GLU A 282 -13.62 -22.46 -9.64
CA GLU A 282 -14.32 -23.75 -9.70
C GLU A 282 -15.84 -23.55 -9.94
N ARG A 283 -16.41 -22.48 -9.37
CA ARG A 283 -17.82 -22.10 -9.57
C ARG A 283 -18.07 -21.43 -10.92
N GLY A 284 -17.04 -21.07 -11.68
CA GLY A 284 -17.14 -20.40 -12.97
C GLY A 284 -17.50 -18.91 -12.89
N LEU A 285 -17.25 -18.25 -11.75
CA LEU A 285 -17.45 -16.81 -11.59
C LEU A 285 -16.29 -16.01 -12.16
N GLY A 286 -16.57 -14.77 -12.56
CA GLY A 286 -15.57 -13.84 -13.09
C GLY A 286 -14.93 -12.96 -12.02
N PHE A 287 -13.86 -12.29 -12.43
CA PHE A 287 -13.15 -11.29 -11.63
C PHE A 287 -13.07 -9.96 -12.38
N VAL A 288 -13.03 -8.85 -11.65
CA VAL A 288 -12.69 -7.54 -12.22
C VAL A 288 -11.21 -7.50 -12.59
N THR A 289 -10.35 -8.06 -11.73
CA THR A 289 -8.90 -8.15 -11.91
C THR A 289 -8.42 -9.52 -11.48
N ASP A 290 -7.49 -10.10 -12.23
CA ASP A 290 -6.86 -11.39 -11.90
C ASP A 290 -5.76 -11.17 -10.85
N SER A 291 -6.18 -10.89 -9.61
CA SER A 291 -5.25 -10.63 -8.51
C SER A 291 -4.70 -11.92 -7.92
N THR A 292 -3.42 -11.91 -7.58
CA THR A 292 -2.72 -12.96 -6.82
C THR A 292 -2.38 -12.52 -5.39
N THR A 293 -2.85 -11.33 -5.00
CA THR A 293 -2.63 -10.74 -3.69
C THR A 293 -3.73 -11.09 -2.69
N ASN A 294 -3.71 -10.47 -1.52
CA ASN A 294 -4.74 -10.63 -0.49
C ASN A 294 -6.09 -9.99 -0.80
N GLN A 295 -6.25 -9.37 -1.97
CA GLN A 295 -7.50 -8.74 -2.42
C GLN A 295 -8.06 -9.47 -3.64
N GLN A 296 -9.33 -9.90 -3.58
CA GLN A 296 -10.04 -10.52 -4.68
C GLN A 296 -11.25 -9.67 -5.04
N PHE A 297 -11.42 -9.33 -6.31
CA PHE A 297 -12.52 -8.53 -6.84
C PHE A 297 -13.40 -9.43 -7.69
N ILE A 298 -14.43 -10.00 -7.08
CA ILE A 298 -15.23 -11.09 -7.62
C ILE A 298 -16.56 -10.55 -8.16
N ILE A 299 -16.96 -11.00 -9.35
CA ILE A 299 -18.23 -10.64 -9.99
C ILE A 299 -19.27 -11.70 -9.65
N PHE A 300 -20.22 -11.34 -8.81
CA PHE A 300 -21.31 -12.21 -8.37
C PHE A 300 -22.63 -11.91 -9.09
N PRO A 301 -23.46 -12.94 -9.43
CA PRO A 301 -24.88 -12.73 -9.65
C PRO A 301 -25.53 -12.09 -8.40
N GLN A 302 -26.49 -11.18 -8.59
CA GLN A 302 -27.16 -10.46 -7.48
C GLN A 302 -27.68 -11.42 -6.39
N ALA A 303 -28.40 -12.47 -6.79
CA ALA A 303 -28.98 -13.42 -5.84
C ALA A 303 -27.93 -14.13 -4.98
N MET A 304 -26.77 -14.45 -5.58
CA MET A 304 -25.66 -15.07 -4.85
C MET A 304 -24.99 -14.08 -3.88
N TYR A 305 -24.78 -12.84 -4.34
CA TYR A 305 -24.27 -11.77 -3.48
C TYR A 305 -25.18 -11.54 -2.26
N ASP A 306 -26.49 -11.46 -2.48
CA ASP A 306 -27.48 -11.25 -1.41
C ASP A 306 -27.47 -12.41 -0.39
N GLU A 307 -27.32 -13.65 -0.84
CA GLU A 307 -27.26 -14.81 0.05
C GLU A 307 -25.95 -14.84 0.86
N LEU A 308 -24.82 -14.62 0.21
CA LEU A 308 -23.52 -14.55 0.88
C LEU A 308 -23.47 -13.38 1.88
N SER A 309 -24.06 -12.24 1.54
CA SER A 309 -24.06 -11.02 2.38
C SER A 309 -24.87 -11.19 3.68
N LYS A 310 -25.74 -12.22 3.80
CA LYS A 310 -26.40 -12.56 5.07
C LYS A 310 -25.44 -13.13 6.11
N GLN A 311 -24.30 -13.66 5.70
CA GLN A 311 -23.37 -14.37 6.57
C GLN A 311 -21.97 -13.74 6.59
N PHE A 312 -21.63 -12.99 5.55
CA PHE A 312 -20.33 -12.35 5.39
C PHE A 312 -20.51 -10.86 5.02
N ALA A 313 -19.72 -9.99 5.59
CA ALA A 313 -19.72 -8.58 5.24
C ALA A 313 -18.99 -8.38 3.89
N LEU A 314 -19.68 -8.51 2.77
CA LEU A 314 -19.16 -8.28 1.44
C LEU A 314 -19.24 -6.78 1.09
N ALA A 315 -18.10 -6.15 0.76
CA ALA A 315 -18.12 -4.76 0.30
C ALA A 315 -18.43 -4.72 -1.22
N PRO A 316 -19.54 -4.09 -1.62
CA PRO A 316 -19.75 -3.84 -3.03
C PRO A 316 -18.65 -2.92 -3.55
N TRP A 317 -18.06 -3.30 -4.68
CA TRP A 317 -17.06 -2.51 -5.39
C TRP A 317 -17.72 -1.74 -6.53
N GLU A 318 -18.55 -2.43 -7.32
CA GLU A 318 -19.22 -1.87 -8.47
C GLU A 318 -20.55 -2.60 -8.73
N TYR A 319 -21.59 -1.83 -9.07
CA TYR A 319 -22.86 -2.34 -9.56
C TYR A 319 -22.82 -2.32 -11.08
N MET A 320 -22.91 -3.49 -11.70
CA MET A 320 -22.79 -3.64 -13.15
C MET A 320 -24.13 -3.45 -13.85
N ASP A 321 -24.13 -2.94 -15.09
CA ASP A 321 -25.35 -2.67 -15.88
C ASP A 321 -26.19 -3.92 -16.16
N ASP A 322 -25.61 -5.11 -16.11
CA ASP A 322 -26.27 -6.39 -16.33
C ASP A 322 -26.86 -7.01 -15.04
N GLY A 323 -26.87 -6.27 -13.93
CA GLY A 323 -27.43 -6.69 -12.65
C GLY A 323 -26.51 -7.58 -11.81
N ARG A 324 -25.23 -7.74 -12.21
CA ARG A 324 -24.22 -8.38 -11.36
C ARG A 324 -23.59 -7.34 -10.42
N ILE A 325 -22.95 -7.84 -9.38
CA ILE A 325 -22.20 -7.00 -8.41
C ILE A 325 -20.76 -7.49 -8.36
N ALA A 326 -19.82 -6.57 -8.61
CA ALA A 326 -18.45 -6.80 -8.23
C ALA A 326 -18.30 -6.51 -6.73
N ALA A 327 -17.75 -7.46 -5.97
CA ALA A 327 -17.47 -7.29 -4.56
C ALA A 327 -16.00 -7.56 -4.27
N ARG A 328 -15.43 -6.72 -3.39
CA ARG A 328 -14.06 -6.90 -2.92
C ARG A 328 -14.05 -7.78 -1.67
N ILE A 329 -13.22 -8.82 -1.71
CA ILE A 329 -12.88 -9.67 -0.57
C ILE A 329 -11.41 -9.45 -0.23
N CYS A 330 -11.12 -9.13 1.03
CA CYS A 330 -9.77 -8.94 1.52
C CYS A 330 -9.48 -9.90 2.67
N THR A 331 -8.40 -10.65 2.56
CA THR A 331 -7.85 -11.43 3.67
C THR A 331 -6.70 -10.69 4.32
N SER A 332 -6.36 -11.05 5.54
CA SER A 332 -5.32 -10.39 6.32
C SER A 332 -4.53 -11.39 7.16
N TRP A 333 -3.53 -10.89 7.88
CA TRP A 333 -2.74 -11.62 8.86
C TRP A 333 -3.60 -12.30 9.95
N ALA A 334 -4.79 -11.76 10.24
CA ALA A 334 -5.70 -12.25 11.28
C ALA A 334 -6.93 -12.98 10.72
N THR A 335 -6.98 -13.27 9.43
CA THR A 335 -8.09 -14.00 8.83
C THR A 335 -8.10 -15.44 9.31
N ASP A 336 -9.26 -15.90 9.82
CA ASP A 336 -9.45 -17.27 10.29
C ASP A 336 -9.67 -18.24 9.10
N PRO A 337 -8.82 -19.26 8.93
CA PRO A 337 -8.96 -20.25 7.87
C PRO A 337 -10.32 -20.96 7.87
N THR A 338 -10.90 -21.23 9.04
CA THR A 338 -12.20 -21.93 9.13
C THR A 338 -13.35 -21.12 8.51
N GLN A 339 -13.24 -19.80 8.58
CA GLN A 339 -14.21 -18.92 7.95
C GLN A 339 -14.00 -18.86 6.43
N VAL A 340 -12.75 -18.91 5.96
CA VAL A 340 -12.44 -19.02 4.53
C VAL A 340 -13.03 -20.31 3.96
N ASP A 341 -12.84 -21.44 4.65
CA ASP A 341 -13.42 -22.73 4.26
C ASP A 341 -14.95 -22.64 4.16
N ARG A 342 -15.60 -21.99 5.15
CA ARG A 342 -17.04 -21.78 5.15
C ARG A 342 -17.49 -20.95 3.95
N LEU A 343 -16.81 -19.84 3.66
CA LEU A 343 -17.10 -18.99 2.49
C LEU A 343 -16.92 -19.77 1.18
N CYS A 344 -15.82 -20.48 1.03
CA CYS A 344 -15.55 -21.31 -0.15
C CYS A 344 -16.63 -22.37 -0.39
N ASN A 345 -17.04 -23.06 0.68
CA ASN A 345 -18.12 -24.05 0.58
C ASN A 345 -19.46 -23.44 0.17
N MET A 346 -19.79 -22.24 0.69
CA MET A 346 -21.00 -21.52 0.29
C MET A 346 -20.93 -21.07 -1.18
N ILE A 347 -19.79 -20.53 -1.63
CA ILE A 347 -19.57 -20.13 -3.02
C ILE A 347 -19.81 -21.32 -3.97
N LYS A 348 -19.30 -22.49 -3.61
CA LYS A 348 -19.44 -23.72 -4.42
C LYS A 348 -20.87 -24.27 -4.42
N ALA A 349 -21.62 -24.08 -3.34
CA ALA A 349 -22.97 -24.62 -3.17
C ALA A 349 -24.06 -23.77 -3.85
N LEU A 350 -23.88 -22.45 -3.95
CA LEU A 350 -24.80 -21.50 -4.57
C LEU A 350 -24.62 -21.41 -6.09
#